data_a8d2b3a09ce3aee29886c107ef9d42eb
#
_entry.id   a8d2b3a09ce3aee29886c107ef9d42eb
#
_cell.length_a   1.000
_cell.length_b   1.000
_cell.length_c   1.000
_cell.angle_alpha   90.00
_cell.angle_beta   90.00
_cell.angle_gamma   90.00
#
_symmetry.space_group_name_H-M   'P 1'
#
loop_
_entity.id
_entity.type
_entity.pdbx_description
1 polymer ?
#
loop_
_entity_poly.entity_id
_entity_poly.type
_entity_poly.pdbx_seq_one_letter_code
_entity_poly.pdbx_strand_id
1 'polypeptide(L)'
;MSPAPHRIPRPRSRRRVIAAAVAVVLSAGALAAVGPVSAASAAEYPSWSDVEQAKASKDAQQAKVTEIKALLQDLTAKASAAQQESEAAGTAYQTAQTKYDAATLEQQTLQHQADEADRTAKRSEEQAGQLAAQLGRASANDVTTDILTHPSDSGDLLYELGAMSKLTEQADGIYSQASQDRGVAQGLADRAEQAKEALGTLADAAQAKMQAAQDAADRAQTAVDAQADNKARLEAQLTLLTTNAKDVEAEYDKGVAAEKAREAARAAAAAKAAEQAAATGQGGSGGGAPNSSGWVRPAGGYQTSPYGYRVDPYTHYRALHAGVDLAPACYAPIYAAHAGTVTFAANGGGYGNEVVLDNGGGISTAYGHIVDGGILVSVGQHVEAGQQIAKIGSTGWSTGCHLHFETRVNGSAVDPVPFMAARGISV
;
A
#
# COMPACT_ATOMS: atom_id res chain seq x y z
N MET A 1 -64.06 -46.36 -6.57
CA MET A 1 -63.64 -45.03 -7.01
C MET A 1 -63.00 -44.36 -5.81
N SER A 2 -61.67 -44.45 -5.67
CA SER A 2 -60.88 -43.77 -4.63
C SER A 2 -60.18 -42.61 -5.25
N PRO A 3 -60.14 -41.42 -4.63
CA PRO A 3 -59.43 -40.30 -5.14
C PRO A 3 -57.90 -40.39 -4.80
N ALA A 4 -57.08 -40.01 -5.77
CA ALA A 4 -55.64 -39.98 -5.69
C ALA A 4 -55.13 -38.88 -4.75
N PRO A 5 -53.94 -39.01 -4.09
CA PRO A 5 -53.38 -38.01 -3.21
C PRO A 5 -52.71 -36.88 -4.00
N HIS A 6 -53.01 -35.64 -3.62
CA HIS A 6 -52.37 -34.40 -4.07
C HIS A 6 -50.90 -34.39 -3.69
N ARG A 7 -50.02 -34.29 -4.71
CA ARG A 7 -48.58 -33.99 -4.51
C ARG A 7 -48.40 -32.51 -4.26
N ILE A 8 -47.86 -32.17 -3.08
CA ILE A 8 -47.38 -30.83 -2.72
C ILE A 8 -46.01 -30.61 -3.41
N PRO A 9 -45.79 -29.52 -4.15
CA PRO A 9 -44.51 -29.26 -4.74
C PRO A 9 -43.50 -28.73 -3.67
N ARG A 10 -42.35 -29.39 -3.56
CA ARG A 10 -41.22 -28.93 -2.73
C ARG A 10 -40.66 -27.66 -3.32
N PRO A 11 -40.33 -26.63 -2.50
CA PRO A 11 -39.62 -25.46 -2.98
C PRO A 11 -38.18 -25.84 -3.34
N ARG A 12 -37.80 -25.61 -4.59
CA ARG A 12 -36.43 -25.68 -5.06
C ARG A 12 -35.66 -24.49 -4.47
N SER A 13 -34.81 -24.72 -3.48
CA SER A 13 -33.82 -23.79 -3.02
C SER A 13 -32.83 -23.46 -4.18
N ARG A 14 -33.02 -22.33 -4.82
CA ARG A 14 -32.01 -21.75 -5.72
C ARG A 14 -30.86 -21.27 -4.83
N ARG A 15 -29.83 -22.09 -4.69
CA ARG A 15 -28.52 -21.64 -4.27
C ARG A 15 -28.03 -20.64 -5.34
N ARG A 16 -28.15 -19.35 -5.08
CA ARG A 16 -27.44 -18.33 -5.83
C ARG A 16 -25.98 -18.43 -5.40
N VAL A 17 -25.16 -19.09 -6.21
CA VAL A 17 -23.73 -18.94 -6.20
C VAL A 17 -23.49 -17.51 -6.69
N ILE A 18 -23.25 -16.61 -5.77
CA ILE A 18 -22.70 -15.28 -6.09
C ILE A 18 -21.21 -15.55 -6.35
N ALA A 19 -20.89 -15.82 -7.59
CA ALA A 19 -19.52 -15.66 -8.08
C ALA A 19 -19.25 -14.14 -8.03
N ALA A 20 -18.52 -13.69 -7.02
CA ALA A 20 -17.90 -12.40 -7.03
C ALA A 20 -16.84 -12.42 -8.15
N ALA A 21 -17.26 -12.03 -9.34
CA ALA A 21 -16.34 -11.65 -10.38
C ALA A 21 -15.69 -10.33 -9.90
N VAL A 22 -14.50 -10.43 -9.36
CA VAL A 22 -13.59 -9.29 -9.29
C VAL A 22 -13.28 -8.94 -10.74
N ALA A 23 -14.04 -7.99 -11.27
CA ALA A 23 -13.69 -7.32 -12.52
C ALA A 23 -12.43 -6.51 -12.22
N VAL A 24 -11.28 -7.08 -12.53
CA VAL A 24 -10.07 -6.31 -12.79
C VAL A 24 -10.43 -5.41 -13.98
N VAL A 25 -10.78 -4.17 -13.67
CA VAL A 25 -10.84 -3.12 -14.67
C VAL A 25 -9.37 -2.89 -15.06
N LEU A 26 -8.92 -3.63 -16.07
CA LEU A 26 -7.83 -3.22 -16.93
C LEU A 26 -8.32 -1.90 -17.56
N SER A 27 -8.05 -0.78 -16.90
CA SER A 27 -8.05 0.52 -17.55
C SER A 27 -6.97 0.42 -18.61
N ALA A 28 -7.43 0.14 -19.85
CA ALA A 28 -6.65 0.37 -21.04
C ALA A 28 -6.05 1.77 -20.87
N GLY A 29 -4.71 1.82 -20.76
CA GLY A 29 -3.99 3.06 -20.74
C GLY A 29 -4.47 3.91 -21.91
N ALA A 30 -5.22 4.96 -21.62
CA ALA A 30 -5.28 6.07 -22.51
C ALA A 30 -3.81 6.47 -22.66
N LEU A 31 -3.23 6.18 -23.84
CA LEU A 31 -2.14 6.98 -24.36
C LEU A 31 -2.68 8.42 -24.31
N ALA A 32 -2.41 9.10 -23.21
CA ALA A 32 -2.48 10.55 -23.18
C ALA A 32 -1.50 10.93 -24.27
N ALA A 33 -2.06 11.28 -25.43
CA ALA A 33 -1.32 12.00 -26.43
C ALA A 33 -0.65 13.12 -25.64
N VAL A 34 0.67 13.05 -25.51
CA VAL A 34 1.48 14.20 -25.13
C VAL A 34 1.18 15.19 -26.22
N GLY A 35 0.13 15.96 -26.00
CA GLY A 35 -0.16 17.14 -26.82
C GLY A 35 1.09 17.99 -26.76
N PRO A 36 1.44 18.70 -27.86
CA PRO A 36 2.61 19.56 -27.84
C PRO A 36 2.48 20.44 -26.61
N VAL A 37 3.43 20.32 -25.66
CA VAL A 37 3.56 21.24 -24.55
C VAL A 37 3.62 22.61 -25.19
N SER A 38 2.52 23.31 -25.08
CA SER A 38 2.34 24.61 -25.76
C SER A 38 3.51 25.48 -25.35
N ALA A 39 4.16 26.07 -26.33
CA ALA A 39 5.15 27.13 -26.20
C ALA A 39 4.59 28.41 -25.55
N ALA A 40 3.62 28.27 -24.64
CA ALA A 40 2.99 29.35 -23.89
C ALA A 40 3.88 29.88 -22.75
N SER A 41 4.94 29.18 -22.35
CA SER A 41 5.83 29.65 -21.27
C SER A 41 6.71 30.84 -21.68
N ALA A 42 6.91 31.10 -22.99
CA ALA A 42 7.78 32.20 -23.41
C ALA A 42 7.14 33.59 -23.23
N ALA A 43 5.80 33.66 -23.07
CA ALA A 43 5.08 34.94 -22.92
C ALA A 43 4.93 35.42 -21.48
N GLU A 44 5.24 34.60 -20.49
CA GLU A 44 5.06 34.91 -19.07
C GLU A 44 6.27 35.66 -18.46
N TYR A 45 7.41 35.66 -19.12
CA TYR A 45 8.64 36.28 -18.62
C TYR A 45 9.21 37.28 -19.60
N PRO A 46 9.80 38.42 -19.13
CA PRO A 46 10.37 39.44 -20.00
C PRO A 46 11.43 38.84 -20.92
N SER A 47 11.40 39.24 -22.20
CA SER A 47 12.44 38.92 -23.16
C SER A 47 13.69 39.81 -22.93
N TRP A 48 14.83 39.45 -23.53
CA TRP A 48 16.04 40.28 -23.48
C TRP A 48 15.79 41.66 -24.09
N SER A 49 15.05 41.74 -25.20
CA SER A 49 14.69 43.01 -25.85
C SER A 49 13.81 43.91 -24.97
N ASP A 50 12.90 43.34 -24.18
CA ASP A 50 12.10 44.12 -23.24
C ASP A 50 12.95 44.76 -22.16
N VAL A 51 13.97 44.03 -21.69
CA VAL A 51 14.93 44.53 -20.69
C VAL A 51 15.85 45.65 -21.29
N GLU A 52 16.28 45.48 -22.53
CA GLU A 52 17.08 46.52 -23.23
C GLU A 52 16.25 47.79 -23.49
N GLN A 53 14.99 47.65 -23.91
CA GLN A 53 14.07 48.78 -24.08
C GLN A 53 13.82 49.52 -22.77
N ALA A 54 13.73 48.78 -21.65
CA ALA A 54 13.56 49.40 -20.34
C ALA A 54 14.75 50.28 -19.90
N LYS A 55 15.92 50.08 -20.46
CA LYS A 55 17.10 50.95 -20.22
C LYS A 55 16.96 52.33 -20.81
N ALA A 56 16.03 52.59 -21.71
CA ALA A 56 15.83 53.87 -22.37
C ALA A 56 15.41 55.01 -21.41
N SER A 57 14.78 54.67 -20.28
CA SER A 57 14.45 55.63 -19.25
C SER A 57 14.60 55.05 -17.84
N LYS A 58 14.92 55.93 -16.86
CA LYS A 58 15.09 55.52 -15.46
C LYS A 58 13.83 54.92 -14.85
N ASP A 59 12.67 55.43 -15.20
CA ASP A 59 11.40 54.98 -14.68
C ASP A 59 11.01 53.59 -15.25
N ALA A 60 11.25 53.37 -16.56
CA ALA A 60 11.06 52.07 -17.17
C ALA A 60 12.02 51.01 -16.59
N GLN A 61 13.27 51.38 -16.38
CA GLN A 61 14.26 50.51 -15.73
C GLN A 61 13.82 50.11 -14.33
N GLN A 62 13.40 51.06 -13.50
CA GLN A 62 12.94 50.80 -12.13
C GLN A 62 11.67 49.89 -12.11
N ALA A 63 10.71 50.12 -13.02
CA ALA A 63 9.53 49.30 -13.18
C ALA A 63 9.90 47.85 -13.54
N LYS A 64 10.81 47.66 -14.51
CA LYS A 64 11.25 46.31 -14.93
C LYS A 64 12.03 45.57 -13.83
N VAL A 65 12.87 46.29 -13.06
CA VAL A 65 13.54 45.72 -11.87
C VAL A 65 12.53 45.23 -10.85
N THR A 66 11.45 45.97 -10.62
CA THR A 66 10.40 45.59 -9.66
C THR A 66 9.63 44.38 -10.17
N GLU A 67 9.30 44.35 -11.47
CA GLU A 67 8.63 43.21 -12.12
C GLU A 67 9.46 41.92 -12.02
N ILE A 68 10.75 41.97 -12.38
CA ILE A 68 11.64 40.79 -12.32
C ILE A 68 11.80 40.28 -10.88
N LYS A 69 11.95 41.16 -9.91
CA LYS A 69 12.00 40.77 -8.50
C LYS A 69 10.71 40.08 -8.04
N ALA A 70 9.55 40.58 -8.46
CA ALA A 70 8.26 39.96 -8.13
C ALA A 70 8.15 38.57 -8.79
N LEU A 71 8.57 38.39 -10.04
CA LEU A 71 8.59 37.11 -10.73
C LEU A 71 9.52 36.09 -10.04
N LEU A 72 10.69 36.49 -9.60
CA LEU A 72 11.62 35.64 -8.84
C LEU A 72 11.03 35.19 -7.50
N GLN A 73 10.34 36.09 -6.80
CA GLN A 73 9.65 35.78 -5.56
C GLN A 73 8.48 34.81 -5.80
N ASP A 74 7.67 35.06 -6.83
CA ASP A 74 6.53 34.20 -7.21
C ASP A 74 6.97 32.78 -7.59
N LEU A 75 8.02 32.64 -8.42
CA LEU A 75 8.59 31.33 -8.76
C LEU A 75 9.07 30.56 -7.50
N THR A 76 9.75 31.25 -6.61
CA THR A 76 10.22 30.64 -5.36
C THR A 76 9.05 30.22 -4.48
N ALA A 77 8.03 31.06 -4.36
CA ALA A 77 6.84 30.78 -3.57
C ALA A 77 6.04 29.60 -4.15
N LYS A 78 5.85 29.56 -5.48
CA LYS A 78 5.16 28.47 -6.18
C LYS A 78 5.88 27.14 -6.00
N ALA A 79 7.20 27.09 -6.15
CA ALA A 79 7.98 25.88 -5.96
C ALA A 79 7.89 25.39 -4.50
N SER A 80 8.03 26.30 -3.53
CA SER A 80 7.92 25.95 -2.12
C SER A 80 6.53 25.47 -1.72
N ALA A 81 5.47 26.11 -2.23
CA ALA A 81 4.09 25.70 -1.97
C ALA A 81 3.79 24.32 -2.57
N ALA A 82 4.25 24.06 -3.79
CA ALA A 82 4.06 22.76 -4.44
C ALA A 82 4.82 21.64 -3.72
N GLN A 83 6.03 21.90 -3.20
CA GLN A 83 6.77 20.94 -2.37
C GLN A 83 6.03 20.63 -1.09
N GLN A 84 5.51 21.66 -0.38
CA GLN A 84 4.73 21.46 0.85
C GLN A 84 3.43 20.66 0.58
N GLU A 85 2.76 20.92 -0.54
CA GLU A 85 1.59 20.13 -0.97
C GLU A 85 1.95 18.67 -1.21
N SER A 86 3.09 18.40 -1.87
CA SER A 86 3.59 17.05 -2.11
C SER A 86 3.89 16.31 -0.80
N GLU A 87 4.57 16.95 0.15
CA GLU A 87 4.85 16.39 1.47
C GLU A 87 3.58 16.08 2.25
N ALA A 88 2.60 16.99 2.23
CA ALA A 88 1.31 16.78 2.89
C ALA A 88 0.52 15.61 2.25
N ALA A 89 0.52 15.52 0.93
CA ALA A 89 -0.15 14.43 0.19
C ALA A 89 0.53 13.08 0.46
N GLY A 90 1.87 13.04 0.49
CA GLY A 90 2.64 11.85 0.85
C GLY A 90 2.34 11.39 2.29
N THR A 91 2.26 12.31 3.25
CA THR A 91 1.88 12.01 4.64
C THR A 91 0.45 11.46 4.73
N ALA A 92 -0.48 12.00 3.93
CA ALA A 92 -1.86 11.51 3.86
C ALA A 92 -1.94 10.09 3.26
N TYR A 93 -1.14 9.80 2.24
CA TYR A 93 -0.99 8.45 1.67
C TYR A 93 -0.47 7.46 2.72
N GLN A 94 0.66 7.75 3.34
CA GLN A 94 1.21 6.87 4.38
C GLN A 94 0.21 6.59 5.51
N THR A 95 -0.49 7.65 5.97
CA THR A 95 -1.51 7.50 7.03
C THR A 95 -2.64 6.55 6.60
N ALA A 96 -3.09 6.66 5.34
CA ALA A 96 -4.13 5.80 4.80
C ALA A 96 -3.64 4.35 4.66
N GLN A 97 -2.42 4.15 4.16
CA GLN A 97 -1.80 2.84 4.02
C GLN A 97 -1.61 2.15 5.39
N THR A 98 -1.07 2.85 6.38
CA THR A 98 -0.90 2.31 7.73
C THR A 98 -2.23 1.87 8.36
N LYS A 99 -3.32 2.63 8.14
CA LYS A 99 -4.66 2.26 8.61
C LYS A 99 -5.16 0.99 7.92
N TYR A 100 -4.98 0.89 6.62
CA TYR A 100 -5.36 -0.28 5.84
C TYR A 100 -4.60 -1.53 6.30
N ASP A 101 -3.28 -1.44 6.48
CA ASP A 101 -2.44 -2.56 6.93
C ASP A 101 -2.82 -3.02 8.35
N ALA A 102 -3.04 -2.09 9.27
CA ALA A 102 -3.48 -2.40 10.63
C ALA A 102 -4.86 -3.09 10.65
N ALA A 103 -5.82 -2.59 9.86
CA ALA A 103 -7.15 -3.19 9.75
C ALA A 103 -7.10 -4.58 9.08
N THR A 104 -6.18 -4.80 8.15
CA THR A 104 -5.97 -6.12 7.53
C THR A 104 -5.51 -7.14 8.57
N LEU A 105 -4.53 -6.78 9.40
CA LEU A 105 -4.04 -7.66 10.45
C LEU A 105 -5.12 -7.95 11.52
N GLU A 106 -5.92 -6.95 11.86
CA GLU A 106 -7.07 -7.11 12.75
C GLU A 106 -8.11 -8.09 12.17
N GLN A 107 -8.47 -7.92 10.90
CA GLN A 107 -9.41 -8.81 10.19
C GLN A 107 -8.90 -10.25 10.15
N GLN A 108 -7.60 -10.46 9.83
CA GLN A 108 -7.00 -11.80 9.83
C GLN A 108 -7.05 -12.44 11.22
N THR A 109 -6.81 -11.65 12.28
CA THR A 109 -6.87 -12.12 13.67
C THR A 109 -8.29 -12.52 14.03
N LEU A 110 -9.29 -11.71 13.70
CA LEU A 110 -10.71 -12.00 13.93
C LEU A 110 -11.16 -13.24 13.17
N GLN A 111 -10.73 -13.39 11.90
CA GLN A 111 -11.04 -14.57 11.09
C GLN A 111 -10.47 -15.84 11.73
N HIS A 112 -9.22 -15.81 12.16
CA HIS A 112 -8.61 -16.96 12.83
C HIS A 112 -9.35 -17.32 14.13
N GLN A 113 -9.72 -16.32 14.94
CA GLN A 113 -10.51 -16.54 16.17
C GLN A 113 -11.90 -17.12 15.86
N ALA A 114 -12.57 -16.64 14.79
CA ALA A 114 -13.85 -17.15 14.35
C ALA A 114 -13.75 -18.63 13.91
N ASP A 115 -12.72 -18.97 13.14
CA ASP A 115 -12.47 -20.35 12.68
C ASP A 115 -12.16 -21.31 13.86
N GLU A 116 -11.46 -20.85 14.89
CA GLU A 116 -11.19 -21.64 16.09
C GLU A 116 -12.45 -21.83 16.94
N ALA A 117 -13.23 -20.77 17.12
CA ALA A 117 -14.49 -20.82 17.84
C ALA A 117 -15.53 -21.72 17.13
N ASP A 118 -15.61 -21.65 15.79
CA ASP A 118 -16.46 -22.56 14.99
C ASP A 118 -16.06 -24.03 15.19
N ARG A 119 -14.76 -24.32 15.18
CA ARG A 119 -14.28 -25.69 15.47
C ARG A 119 -14.61 -26.14 16.88
N THR A 120 -14.58 -25.23 17.85
CA THR A 120 -14.95 -25.52 19.23
C THR A 120 -16.43 -25.76 19.36
N ALA A 121 -17.26 -24.88 18.78
CA ALA A 121 -18.72 -25.04 18.78
C ALA A 121 -19.17 -26.37 18.13
N LYS A 122 -18.58 -26.74 17.00
CA LYS A 122 -18.86 -28.03 16.35
C LYS A 122 -18.55 -29.23 17.24
N ARG A 123 -17.41 -29.21 17.95
CA ARG A 123 -17.06 -30.29 18.90
C ARG A 123 -18.05 -30.38 20.07
N SER A 124 -18.44 -29.24 20.63
CA SER A 124 -19.42 -29.18 21.70
C SER A 124 -20.81 -29.66 21.26
N GLU A 125 -21.22 -29.30 20.02
CA GLU A 125 -22.46 -29.79 19.39
C GLU A 125 -22.42 -31.30 19.15
N GLU A 126 -21.31 -31.86 18.69
CA GLU A 126 -21.13 -33.28 18.50
C GLU A 126 -21.23 -34.04 19.84
N GLN A 127 -20.60 -33.50 20.91
CA GLN A 127 -20.70 -34.07 22.25
C GLN A 127 -22.13 -34.05 22.78
N ALA A 128 -22.84 -32.90 22.61
CA ALA A 128 -24.24 -32.79 22.98
C ALA A 128 -25.13 -33.77 22.17
N GLY A 129 -24.87 -33.92 20.87
CA GLY A 129 -25.59 -34.87 20.00
C GLY A 129 -25.36 -36.34 20.40
N GLN A 130 -24.11 -36.70 20.75
CA GLN A 130 -23.80 -38.05 21.24
C GLN A 130 -24.51 -38.37 22.55
N LEU A 131 -24.53 -37.41 23.48
CA LEU A 131 -25.22 -37.53 24.75
C LEU A 131 -26.75 -37.68 24.55
N ALA A 132 -27.34 -36.86 23.67
CA ALA A 132 -28.76 -36.97 23.31
C ALA A 132 -29.10 -38.36 22.74
N ALA A 133 -28.22 -38.88 21.89
CA ALA A 133 -28.43 -40.24 21.33
C ALA A 133 -28.28 -41.35 22.36
N GLN A 134 -27.44 -41.17 23.40
CA GLN A 134 -27.32 -42.11 24.52
C GLN A 134 -28.54 -42.08 25.43
N LEU A 135 -29.00 -40.88 25.79
CA LEU A 135 -30.21 -40.68 26.60
C LEU A 135 -31.44 -41.19 25.91
N GLY A 136 -31.59 -40.97 24.58
CA GLY A 136 -32.68 -41.48 23.78
C GLY A 136 -32.75 -43.02 23.74
N ARG A 137 -31.60 -43.69 23.71
CA ARG A 137 -31.51 -45.15 23.77
C ARG A 137 -31.78 -45.69 25.16
N ALA A 138 -31.35 -45.00 26.20
CA ALA A 138 -31.64 -45.39 27.60
C ALA A 138 -33.12 -45.24 27.95
N SER A 139 -33.80 -44.21 27.43
CA SER A 139 -35.24 -44.00 27.61
C SER A 139 -36.11 -44.97 26.84
N ALA A 140 -35.58 -45.55 25.75
CA ALA A 140 -36.31 -46.58 24.95
C ALA A 140 -36.30 -47.98 25.59
N ASN A 141 -35.35 -48.26 26.49
CA ASN A 141 -35.37 -49.44 27.30
C ASN A 141 -36.25 -49.15 28.53
N ASP A 142 -37.45 -49.63 28.47
CA ASP A 142 -38.62 -49.40 29.33
C ASP A 142 -38.35 -49.56 30.81
N VAL A 143 -37.65 -48.55 31.43
CA VAL A 143 -37.42 -48.44 32.88
C VAL A 143 -38.79 -48.50 33.62
N THR A 144 -39.84 -47.96 33.01
CA THR A 144 -41.20 -47.98 33.54
C THR A 144 -41.78 -49.40 33.61
N THR A 145 -41.45 -50.27 32.62
CA THR A 145 -41.92 -51.66 32.59
C THR A 145 -41.17 -52.52 33.60
N ASP A 146 -39.90 -52.29 33.82
CA ASP A 146 -39.08 -53.06 34.76
C ASP A 146 -39.46 -52.74 36.24
N ILE A 147 -39.75 -51.46 36.53
CA ILE A 147 -40.29 -51.01 37.85
C ILE A 147 -41.65 -51.67 38.16
N LEU A 148 -42.50 -51.85 37.18
CA LEU A 148 -43.84 -52.45 37.36
C LEU A 148 -43.78 -53.96 37.49
N THR A 149 -42.75 -54.63 36.97
CA THR A 149 -42.62 -56.08 36.97
C THR A 149 -41.78 -56.62 38.15
N HIS A 150 -40.90 -55.81 38.77
CA HIS A 150 -40.02 -56.23 39.89
C HIS A 150 -40.03 -55.26 41.09
N PRO A 151 -41.09 -55.24 41.92
CA PRO A 151 -41.23 -54.23 42.99
C PRO A 151 -40.36 -54.44 44.22
N SER A 152 -39.42 -55.39 44.24
CA SER A 152 -38.65 -55.81 45.41
C SER A 152 -37.34 -55.06 45.68
N ASP A 153 -36.85 -54.26 44.72
CA ASP A 153 -35.53 -53.65 44.84
C ASP A 153 -35.57 -52.11 44.97
N SER A 154 -36.23 -51.61 46.02
CA SER A 154 -36.35 -50.17 46.31
C SER A 154 -35.00 -49.45 46.54
N GLY A 155 -33.91 -50.17 46.90
CA GLY A 155 -32.58 -49.63 47.02
C GLY A 155 -31.93 -49.32 45.70
N ASP A 156 -32.07 -50.19 44.71
CA ASP A 156 -31.51 -49.97 43.36
C ASP A 156 -32.27 -48.86 42.62
N LEU A 157 -33.61 -48.76 42.85
CA LEU A 157 -34.42 -47.69 42.27
C LEU A 157 -33.95 -46.28 42.69
N LEU A 158 -33.60 -46.08 43.95
CA LEU A 158 -33.09 -44.81 44.48
C LEU A 158 -31.68 -44.48 43.86
N TYR A 159 -30.87 -45.52 43.69
CA TYR A 159 -29.57 -45.38 43.02
C TYR A 159 -29.73 -45.00 41.54
N GLU A 160 -30.62 -45.67 40.82
CA GLU A 160 -30.91 -45.35 39.40
C GLU A 160 -31.51 -43.95 39.20
N LEU A 161 -32.43 -43.52 40.07
CA LEU A 161 -32.96 -42.16 40.10
C LEU A 161 -31.90 -41.13 40.37
N GLY A 162 -30.99 -41.44 41.33
CA GLY A 162 -29.82 -40.58 41.60
C GLY A 162 -28.87 -40.49 40.42
N ALA A 163 -28.61 -41.60 39.73
CA ALA A 163 -27.78 -41.63 38.51
C ALA A 163 -28.45 -40.87 37.33
N MET A 164 -29.76 -41.01 37.16
CA MET A 164 -30.55 -40.26 36.18
C MET A 164 -30.52 -38.75 36.45
N SER A 165 -30.69 -38.34 37.71
CA SER A 165 -30.58 -36.93 38.12
C SER A 165 -29.21 -36.36 37.78
N LYS A 166 -28.12 -37.10 38.09
CA LYS A 166 -26.74 -36.71 37.81
C LYS A 166 -26.49 -36.65 36.31
N LEU A 167 -27.05 -37.57 35.52
CA LEU A 167 -26.92 -37.58 34.08
C LEU A 167 -27.67 -36.40 33.43
N THR A 168 -28.82 -36.03 33.97
CA THR A 168 -29.62 -34.88 33.50
C THR A 168 -28.84 -33.59 33.79
N GLU A 169 -28.25 -33.42 34.96
CA GLU A 169 -27.41 -32.27 35.32
C GLU A 169 -26.19 -32.13 34.38
N GLN A 170 -25.52 -33.25 34.07
CA GLN A 170 -24.44 -33.28 33.08
C GLN A 170 -24.92 -32.91 31.68
N ALA A 171 -26.08 -33.40 31.29
CA ALA A 171 -26.68 -33.08 29.99
C ALA A 171 -26.97 -31.59 29.85
N ASP A 172 -27.59 -30.99 30.86
CA ASP A 172 -27.85 -29.53 30.89
C ASP A 172 -26.59 -28.72 30.78
N GLY A 173 -25.51 -29.14 31.47
CA GLY A 173 -24.20 -28.51 31.37
C GLY A 173 -23.60 -28.55 29.95
N ILE A 174 -23.65 -29.71 29.31
CA ILE A 174 -23.11 -29.90 27.92
C ILE A 174 -23.93 -29.10 26.90
N TYR A 175 -25.27 -29.11 27.00
CA TYR A 175 -26.12 -28.31 26.12
C TYR A 175 -25.92 -26.81 26.31
N SER A 176 -25.79 -26.37 27.55
CA SER A 176 -25.49 -24.97 27.89
C SER A 176 -24.15 -24.54 27.27
N GLN A 177 -23.12 -25.38 27.43
CA GLN A 177 -21.79 -25.11 26.84
C GLN A 177 -21.86 -25.06 25.31
N ALA A 178 -22.50 -26.00 24.65
CA ALA A 178 -22.66 -26.01 23.20
C ALA A 178 -23.39 -24.76 22.69
N SER A 179 -24.40 -24.30 23.41
CA SER A 179 -25.13 -23.08 23.08
C SER A 179 -24.25 -21.82 23.23
N GLN A 180 -23.44 -21.76 24.29
CA GLN A 180 -22.49 -20.66 24.52
C GLN A 180 -21.40 -20.62 23.44
N ASP A 181 -20.79 -21.77 23.13
CA ASP A 181 -19.74 -21.88 22.11
C ASP A 181 -20.25 -21.48 20.73
N ARG A 182 -21.49 -21.88 20.38
CA ARG A 182 -22.15 -21.41 19.16
C ARG A 182 -22.34 -19.90 19.15
N GLY A 183 -22.78 -19.30 20.27
CA GLY A 183 -22.95 -17.85 20.39
C GLY A 183 -21.63 -17.08 20.23
N VAL A 184 -20.55 -17.61 20.81
CA VAL A 184 -19.20 -17.03 20.64
C VAL A 184 -18.73 -17.13 19.19
N ALA A 185 -18.88 -18.29 18.57
CA ALA A 185 -18.50 -18.50 17.17
C ALA A 185 -19.24 -17.55 16.22
N GLN A 186 -20.56 -17.41 16.41
CA GLN A 186 -21.36 -16.48 15.60
C GLN A 186 -20.91 -15.01 15.80
N GLY A 187 -20.73 -14.59 17.06
CA GLY A 187 -20.31 -13.22 17.35
C GLY A 187 -18.91 -12.87 16.79
N LEU A 188 -17.99 -13.83 16.75
CA LEU A 188 -16.68 -13.63 16.13
C LEU A 188 -16.78 -13.62 14.59
N ALA A 189 -17.60 -14.49 13.99
CA ALA A 189 -17.84 -14.48 12.57
C ALA A 189 -18.44 -13.15 12.07
N ASP A 190 -19.43 -12.62 12.81
CA ASP A 190 -20.06 -11.33 12.50
C ASP A 190 -19.02 -10.17 12.56
N ARG A 191 -18.13 -10.20 13.55
CA ARG A 191 -17.06 -9.20 13.67
C ARG A 191 -16.02 -9.33 12.54
N ALA A 192 -15.65 -10.55 12.17
CA ALA A 192 -14.73 -10.78 11.05
C ALA A 192 -15.31 -10.28 9.71
N GLU A 193 -16.60 -10.46 9.47
CA GLU A 193 -17.27 -9.96 8.27
C GLU A 193 -17.36 -8.41 8.28
N GLN A 194 -17.69 -7.77 9.42
CA GLN A 194 -17.68 -6.32 9.56
C GLN A 194 -16.28 -5.73 9.31
N ALA A 195 -15.24 -6.36 9.86
CA ALA A 195 -13.86 -5.94 9.62
C ALA A 195 -13.48 -6.06 8.14
N LYS A 196 -13.94 -7.10 7.46
CA LYS A 196 -13.71 -7.31 6.04
C LYS A 196 -14.43 -6.27 5.15
N GLU A 197 -15.66 -5.88 5.50
CA GLU A 197 -16.36 -4.79 4.81
C GLU A 197 -15.63 -3.45 4.98
N ALA A 198 -15.12 -3.16 6.19
CA ALA A 198 -14.35 -1.95 6.46
C ALA A 198 -13.04 -1.89 5.64
N LEU A 199 -12.40 -3.05 5.39
CA LEU A 199 -11.17 -3.12 4.59
C LEU A 199 -11.36 -2.61 3.16
N GLY A 200 -12.48 -2.90 2.50
CA GLY A 200 -12.75 -2.38 1.15
C GLY A 200 -12.67 -0.86 1.10
N THR A 201 -13.33 -0.19 2.04
CA THR A 201 -13.32 1.27 2.14
C THR A 201 -11.91 1.84 2.42
N LEU A 202 -11.13 1.16 3.27
CA LEU A 202 -9.77 1.58 3.59
C LEU A 202 -8.81 1.35 2.41
N ALA A 203 -8.97 0.27 1.65
CA ALA A 203 -8.21 0.01 0.42
C ALA A 203 -8.43 1.10 -0.62
N ASP A 204 -9.69 1.45 -0.89
CA ASP A 204 -10.05 2.52 -1.83
C ASP A 204 -9.47 3.87 -1.37
N ALA A 205 -9.53 4.16 -0.07
CA ALA A 205 -8.96 5.38 0.49
C ALA A 205 -7.42 5.43 0.36
N ALA A 206 -6.72 4.32 0.60
CA ALA A 206 -5.27 4.25 0.44
C ALA A 206 -4.86 4.45 -1.03
N GLN A 207 -5.55 3.79 -1.96
CA GLN A 207 -5.32 3.94 -3.39
C GLN A 207 -5.55 5.37 -3.87
N ALA A 208 -6.65 6.01 -3.45
CA ALA A 208 -6.94 7.40 -3.79
C ALA A 208 -5.87 8.38 -3.25
N LYS A 209 -5.37 8.13 -2.03
CA LYS A 209 -4.30 8.94 -1.43
C LYS A 209 -2.95 8.73 -2.12
N MET A 210 -2.64 7.51 -2.54
CA MET A 210 -1.44 7.23 -3.33
C MET A 210 -1.44 8.00 -4.64
N GLN A 211 -2.55 7.97 -5.38
CA GLN A 211 -2.69 8.74 -6.64
C GLN A 211 -2.56 10.24 -6.39
N ALA A 212 -3.21 10.77 -5.34
CA ALA A 212 -3.11 12.20 -5.01
C ALA A 212 -1.68 12.62 -4.63
N ALA A 213 -0.92 11.74 -3.95
CA ALA A 213 0.48 11.99 -3.62
C ALA A 213 1.36 12.02 -4.87
N GLN A 214 1.15 11.09 -5.83
CA GLN A 214 1.85 11.11 -7.10
C GLN A 214 1.57 12.39 -7.90
N ASP A 215 0.30 12.76 -8.04
CA ASP A 215 -0.10 13.99 -8.76
C ASP A 215 0.50 15.24 -8.11
N ALA A 216 0.58 15.28 -6.78
CA ALA A 216 1.20 16.41 -6.05
C ALA A 216 2.72 16.45 -6.28
N ALA A 217 3.39 15.30 -6.29
CA ALA A 217 4.82 15.19 -6.57
C ALA A 217 5.15 15.65 -7.99
N ASP A 218 4.35 15.27 -8.98
CA ASP A 218 4.52 15.69 -10.38
C ASP A 218 4.35 17.21 -10.53
N ARG A 219 3.38 17.81 -9.82
CA ARG A 219 3.23 19.28 -9.77
C ARG A 219 4.42 19.94 -9.08
N ALA A 220 4.93 19.39 -7.98
CA ALA A 220 6.09 19.90 -7.28
C ALA A 220 7.34 19.87 -8.16
N GLN A 221 7.60 18.77 -8.87
CA GLN A 221 8.70 18.65 -9.81
C GLN A 221 8.59 19.68 -10.93
N THR A 222 7.40 19.85 -11.51
CA THR A 222 7.15 20.86 -12.55
C THR A 222 7.44 22.28 -12.04
N ALA A 223 7.03 22.61 -10.82
CA ALA A 223 7.26 23.93 -10.25
C ALA A 223 8.74 24.19 -9.94
N VAL A 224 9.46 23.20 -9.42
CA VAL A 224 10.92 23.26 -9.18
C VAL A 224 11.68 23.42 -10.50
N ASP A 225 11.29 22.69 -11.51
CA ASP A 225 11.89 22.78 -12.83
C ASP A 225 11.68 24.18 -13.45
N ALA A 226 10.47 24.74 -13.37
CA ALA A 226 10.15 26.08 -13.84
C ALA A 226 10.96 27.13 -13.07
N GLN A 227 11.15 26.96 -11.75
CA GLN A 227 12.03 27.83 -10.96
C GLN A 227 13.48 27.76 -11.44
N ALA A 228 14.03 26.55 -11.60
CA ALA A 228 15.42 26.35 -12.02
C ALA A 228 15.69 26.91 -13.42
N ASP A 229 14.74 26.76 -14.34
CA ASP A 229 14.90 27.20 -15.73
C ASP A 229 14.81 28.72 -15.87
N ASN A 230 13.96 29.39 -15.10
CA ASN A 230 13.72 30.82 -15.25
C ASN A 230 14.58 31.68 -14.30
N LYS A 231 15.01 31.16 -13.15
CA LYS A 231 15.77 31.92 -12.14
C LYS A 231 17.05 32.52 -12.70
N ALA A 232 17.89 31.71 -13.36
CA ALA A 232 19.17 32.18 -13.89
C ALA A 232 18.99 33.27 -14.94
N ARG A 233 17.97 33.16 -15.81
CA ARG A 233 17.63 34.14 -16.83
C ARG A 233 17.17 35.46 -16.21
N LEU A 234 16.25 35.42 -15.25
CA LEU A 234 15.73 36.61 -14.57
C LEU A 234 16.80 37.30 -13.73
N GLU A 235 17.72 36.58 -13.08
CA GLU A 235 18.84 37.12 -12.33
C GLU A 235 19.85 37.83 -13.25
N ALA A 236 20.13 37.28 -14.45
CA ALA A 236 20.94 37.93 -15.46
C ALA A 236 20.30 39.22 -15.96
N GLN A 237 19.01 39.23 -16.26
CA GLN A 237 18.25 40.41 -16.63
C GLN A 237 18.26 41.50 -15.54
N LEU A 238 18.07 41.07 -14.30
CA LEU A 238 18.13 41.97 -13.14
C LEU A 238 19.53 42.63 -13.00
N THR A 239 20.60 41.84 -13.17
CA THR A 239 21.97 42.31 -13.12
C THR A 239 22.25 43.34 -14.22
N LEU A 240 21.80 43.10 -15.46
CA LEU A 240 21.91 44.05 -16.54
C LEU A 240 21.24 45.41 -16.23
N LEU A 241 20.06 45.36 -15.64
CA LEU A 241 19.31 46.59 -15.28
C LEU A 241 19.94 47.35 -14.11
N THR A 242 20.64 46.66 -13.20
CA THR A 242 21.18 47.30 -11.98
C THR A 242 22.66 47.73 -12.10
N THR A 243 23.48 47.06 -12.92
CA THR A 243 24.92 47.25 -12.98
C THR A 243 25.48 47.86 -14.27
N ASN A 244 24.67 47.91 -15.37
CA ASN A 244 25.15 48.29 -16.69
C ASN A 244 26.34 47.45 -17.23
N ALA A 245 26.55 46.26 -16.71
CA ALA A 245 27.66 45.39 -17.07
C ALA A 245 27.48 44.84 -18.50
N LYS A 246 28.50 44.98 -19.34
CA LYS A 246 28.50 44.51 -20.73
C LYS A 246 28.57 42.98 -20.85
N ASP A 247 29.03 42.30 -19.81
CA ASP A 247 29.27 40.86 -19.80
C ASP A 247 27.99 40.03 -19.44
N VAL A 248 26.90 40.69 -19.09
CA VAL A 248 25.65 40.04 -18.65
C VAL A 248 24.92 39.36 -19.80
N GLU A 249 25.08 39.82 -21.03
CA GLU A 249 24.53 39.19 -22.24
C GLU A 249 25.05 37.73 -22.38
N ALA A 250 26.36 37.55 -22.15
CA ALA A 250 26.98 36.22 -22.16
C ALA A 250 26.46 35.29 -21.05
N GLU A 251 26.12 35.83 -19.88
CA GLU A 251 25.49 35.03 -18.78
C GLU A 251 24.03 34.68 -19.08
N TYR A 252 23.29 35.61 -19.72
CA TYR A 252 21.93 35.33 -20.22
C TYR A 252 21.93 34.21 -21.26
N ASP A 253 22.83 34.29 -22.26
CA ASP A 253 22.97 33.28 -23.32
C ASP A 253 23.35 31.90 -22.73
N LYS A 254 24.24 31.89 -21.71
CA LYS A 254 24.52 30.63 -20.98
C LYS A 254 23.31 30.08 -20.26
N GLY A 255 22.49 30.94 -19.67
CA GLY A 255 21.21 30.54 -19.04
C GLY A 255 20.25 29.90 -20.02
N VAL A 256 20.05 30.53 -21.17
CA VAL A 256 19.20 30.00 -22.30
C VAL A 256 19.75 28.68 -22.84
N ALA A 257 21.08 28.59 -23.00
CA ALA A 257 21.73 27.35 -23.47
C ALA A 257 21.58 26.21 -22.45
N ALA A 258 21.68 26.51 -21.14
CA ALA A 258 21.50 25.56 -20.07
C ALA A 258 20.03 25.06 -19.97
N GLU A 259 19.05 25.95 -20.21
CA GLU A 259 17.62 25.60 -20.29
C GLU A 259 17.38 24.61 -21.43
N LYS A 260 17.84 24.93 -22.64
CA LYS A 260 17.75 24.02 -23.81
C LYS A 260 18.45 22.70 -23.58
N ALA A 261 19.61 22.71 -22.94
CA ALA A 261 20.34 21.49 -22.62
C ALA A 261 19.58 20.61 -21.59
N ARG A 262 18.92 21.22 -20.58
CA ARG A 262 18.07 20.50 -19.63
C ARG A 262 16.82 19.94 -20.28
N GLU A 263 16.17 20.72 -21.15
CA GLU A 263 15.00 20.25 -21.90
C GLU A 263 15.38 19.08 -22.82
N ALA A 264 16.50 19.17 -23.54
CA ALA A 264 17.00 18.07 -24.34
C ALA A 264 17.40 16.85 -23.49
N ALA A 265 17.98 17.05 -22.31
CA ALA A 265 18.31 15.97 -21.38
C ALA A 265 17.06 15.26 -20.81
N ARG A 266 15.99 16.01 -20.50
CA ARG A 266 14.70 15.46 -20.09
C ARG A 266 14.06 14.64 -21.23
N ALA A 267 14.04 15.19 -22.44
CA ALA A 267 13.53 14.48 -23.62
C ALA A 267 14.33 13.20 -23.89
N ALA A 268 15.67 13.25 -23.77
CA ALA A 268 16.53 12.09 -23.91
C ALA A 268 16.34 11.07 -22.80
N ALA A 269 16.13 11.51 -21.55
CA ALA A 269 15.83 10.62 -20.42
C ALA A 269 14.47 9.94 -20.60
N ALA A 270 13.43 10.67 -21.02
CA ALA A 270 12.12 10.13 -21.35
C ALA A 270 12.18 9.13 -22.52
N ALA A 271 12.93 9.47 -23.59
CA ALA A 271 13.15 8.55 -24.72
C ALA A 271 13.92 7.30 -24.30
N LYS A 272 14.93 7.44 -23.43
CA LYS A 272 15.71 6.33 -22.90
C LYS A 272 14.88 5.43 -21.95
N ALA A 273 14.00 6.04 -21.15
CA ALA A 273 13.03 5.30 -20.35
C ALA A 273 12.03 4.53 -21.22
N ALA A 274 11.54 5.15 -22.30
CA ALA A 274 10.67 4.50 -23.30
C ALA A 274 11.40 3.39 -24.07
N GLU A 275 12.66 3.60 -24.43
CA GLU A 275 13.50 2.61 -25.11
C GLU A 275 13.86 1.44 -24.19
N GLN A 276 14.14 1.70 -22.90
CA GLN A 276 14.32 0.67 -21.87
C GLN A 276 13.04 -0.11 -21.60
N ALA A 277 11.89 0.55 -21.66
CA ALA A 277 10.59 -0.13 -21.56
C ALA A 277 10.30 -1.00 -22.80
N ALA A 278 10.85 -0.63 -23.97
CA ALA A 278 10.72 -1.39 -25.19
C ALA A 278 11.80 -2.48 -25.36
N ALA A 279 12.98 -2.30 -24.79
CA ALA A 279 14.11 -3.21 -24.81
C ALA A 279 14.12 -4.16 -23.61
N THR A 280 13.04 -4.91 -23.38
CA THR A 280 13.02 -6.05 -22.45
C THR A 280 13.91 -7.15 -22.99
N GLY A 281 15.19 -7.08 -22.69
CA GLY A 281 16.08 -8.17 -23.12
C GLY A 281 17.59 -7.98 -22.96
N GLN A 282 18.10 -7.18 -22.01
CA GLN A 282 19.51 -7.39 -21.61
C GLN A 282 19.82 -6.79 -20.24
N GLY A 283 20.13 -7.66 -19.32
CA GLY A 283 20.40 -7.38 -17.93
C GLY A 283 21.58 -6.47 -17.65
N GLY A 284 21.36 -5.54 -16.73
CA GLY A 284 22.42 -4.84 -16.01
C GLY A 284 22.70 -5.60 -14.70
N SER A 285 23.81 -6.26 -14.61
CA SER A 285 24.26 -7.02 -13.42
C SER A 285 24.59 -6.08 -12.27
N GLY A 286 23.71 -6.00 -11.28
CA GLY A 286 23.96 -5.21 -10.07
C GLY A 286 23.39 -5.81 -8.80
N GLY A 287 22.41 -6.66 -8.83
CA GLY A 287 21.76 -7.28 -7.68
C GLY A 287 21.76 -8.79 -7.69
N GLY A 288 22.78 -9.45 -8.15
CA GLY A 288 22.77 -10.90 -8.35
C GLY A 288 21.73 -11.35 -9.39
N ALA A 289 21.98 -12.44 -10.09
CA ALA A 289 20.96 -13.01 -10.97
C ALA A 289 19.75 -13.44 -10.14
N PRO A 290 18.51 -13.17 -10.62
CA PRO A 290 17.32 -13.69 -9.98
C PRO A 290 17.43 -15.21 -9.84
N ASN A 291 16.97 -15.74 -8.72
CA ASN A 291 16.94 -17.18 -8.52
C ASN A 291 15.86 -17.83 -9.43
N SER A 292 15.71 -19.16 -9.32
CA SER A 292 14.75 -19.92 -10.14
C SER A 292 13.28 -19.49 -9.93
N SER A 293 12.96 -18.75 -8.86
CA SER A 293 11.62 -18.18 -8.61
C SER A 293 11.47 -16.76 -9.14
N GLY A 294 12.50 -16.18 -9.78
CA GLY A 294 12.48 -14.82 -10.31
C GLY A 294 12.70 -13.74 -9.26
N TRP A 295 13.08 -14.08 -8.02
CA TRP A 295 13.28 -13.13 -6.92
C TRP A 295 14.76 -12.91 -6.61
N VAL A 296 15.06 -11.72 -6.09
CA VAL A 296 16.39 -11.30 -5.67
C VAL A 296 16.31 -10.46 -4.39
N ARG A 297 17.39 -10.42 -3.63
CA ARG A 297 17.46 -9.58 -2.43
C ARG A 297 17.50 -8.09 -2.82
N PRO A 298 16.64 -7.22 -2.23
CA PRO A 298 16.48 -5.83 -2.67
C PRO A 298 17.68 -4.93 -2.32
N ALA A 299 18.43 -5.25 -1.27
CA ALA A 299 19.61 -4.49 -0.87
C ALA A 299 20.60 -5.39 -0.08
N GLY A 300 21.83 -4.94 0.04
CA GLY A 300 22.82 -5.49 0.95
C GLY A 300 22.51 -5.19 2.42
N GLY A 301 23.52 -5.33 3.29
CA GLY A 301 23.41 -5.03 4.72
C GLY A 301 22.74 -6.13 5.54
N TYR A 302 22.41 -5.83 6.78
CA TYR A 302 21.75 -6.72 7.72
C TYR A 302 20.40 -6.13 8.16
N GLN A 303 19.51 -6.98 8.61
CA GLN A 303 18.21 -6.56 9.14
C GLN A 303 18.40 -5.82 10.46
N THR A 304 17.93 -4.58 10.55
CA THR A 304 17.98 -3.74 11.75
C THR A 304 16.65 -3.66 12.48
N SER A 305 15.53 -3.85 11.77
CA SER A 305 14.22 -3.85 12.37
C SER A 305 13.28 -4.84 11.65
N PRO A 306 12.55 -5.69 12.40
CA PRO A 306 11.60 -6.64 11.82
C PRO A 306 10.25 -5.99 11.54
N TYR A 307 9.44 -6.69 10.73
CA TYR A 307 8.01 -6.46 10.57
C TYR A 307 7.27 -6.66 11.90
N GLY A 308 6.22 -5.89 12.15
CA GLY A 308 5.30 -6.09 13.27
C GLY A 308 5.09 -4.86 14.14
N TYR A 309 4.24 -4.99 15.16
CA TYR A 309 3.95 -3.89 16.07
C TYR A 309 5.13 -3.58 16.98
N ARG A 310 5.62 -2.34 16.92
CA ARG A 310 6.69 -1.81 17.77
C ARG A 310 6.40 -0.37 18.21
N VAL A 311 7.14 0.12 19.19
CA VAL A 311 7.21 1.58 19.42
C VAL A 311 8.06 2.16 18.29
N ASP A 312 7.44 3.02 17.50
CA ASP A 312 8.12 3.67 16.39
C ASP A 312 9.20 4.63 16.92
N PRO A 313 10.46 4.53 16.46
CA PRO A 313 11.57 5.32 17.01
C PRO A 313 11.49 6.80 16.68
N TYR A 314 10.68 7.20 15.69
CA TYR A 314 10.51 8.58 15.27
C TYR A 314 9.31 9.24 15.95
N THR A 315 8.16 8.55 15.95
CA THR A 315 6.91 9.08 16.52
C THR A 315 6.72 8.77 18.01
N HIS A 316 7.44 7.78 18.54
CA HIS A 316 7.33 7.25 19.91
C HIS A 316 5.96 6.64 20.26
N TYR A 317 5.11 6.38 19.27
CA TYR A 317 3.84 5.67 19.43
C TYR A 317 3.96 4.20 18.98
N ARG A 318 3.07 3.36 19.53
CA ARG A 318 2.98 1.98 19.08
C ARG A 318 2.33 1.96 17.70
N ALA A 319 3.08 1.52 16.68
CA ALA A 319 2.64 1.43 15.30
C ALA A 319 3.06 0.09 14.67
N LEU A 320 2.37 -0.31 13.61
CA LEU A 320 2.79 -1.41 12.76
C LEU A 320 3.98 -0.95 11.91
N HIS A 321 5.11 -1.65 12.02
CA HIS A 321 6.20 -1.58 11.06
C HIS A 321 5.86 -2.53 9.90
N ALA A 322 5.43 -1.95 8.77
CA ALA A 322 4.85 -2.70 7.65
C ALA A 322 5.88 -3.44 6.78
N GLY A 323 7.15 -3.35 7.11
CA GLY A 323 8.25 -3.95 6.37
C GLY A 323 9.39 -4.44 7.23
N VAL A 324 10.54 -4.64 6.61
CA VAL A 324 11.82 -4.85 7.29
C VAL A 324 12.79 -3.74 6.90
N ASP A 325 13.65 -3.37 7.85
CA ASP A 325 14.72 -2.40 7.60
C ASP A 325 16.04 -3.12 7.36
N LEU A 326 16.66 -2.86 6.20
CA LEU A 326 17.97 -3.38 5.80
C LEU A 326 18.97 -2.23 5.78
N ALA A 327 20.05 -2.31 6.57
CA ALA A 327 21.04 -1.25 6.71
C ALA A 327 22.36 -1.56 5.98
N PRO A 328 22.49 -1.25 4.69
CA PRO A 328 23.78 -1.12 4.02
C PRO A 328 24.34 0.28 4.23
N ALA A 329 25.46 0.59 3.53
CA ALA A 329 25.98 1.97 3.52
C ALA A 329 25.00 2.95 2.82
N CYS A 330 25.06 4.23 3.21
CA CYS A 330 24.38 5.31 2.49
C CYS A 330 24.77 5.29 1.00
N TYR A 331 23.82 5.64 0.13
CA TYR A 331 23.97 5.64 -1.33
C TYR A 331 24.18 4.25 -1.96
N ALA A 332 24.18 3.17 -1.20
CA ALA A 332 24.21 1.82 -1.74
C ALA A 332 23.00 1.58 -2.66
N PRO A 333 23.13 0.72 -3.66
CA PRO A 333 22.04 0.46 -4.62
C PRO A 333 20.87 -0.27 -3.97
N ILE A 334 19.67 0.10 -4.41
CA ILE A 334 18.41 -0.59 -4.17
C ILE A 334 18.01 -1.26 -5.48
N TYR A 335 17.65 -2.55 -5.41
CA TYR A 335 17.29 -3.36 -6.56
C TYR A 335 15.83 -3.79 -6.50
N ALA A 336 15.18 -3.90 -7.66
CA ALA A 336 13.84 -4.49 -7.77
C ALA A 336 13.90 -5.96 -7.31
N ALA A 337 13.18 -6.30 -6.25
CA ALA A 337 13.17 -7.66 -5.69
C ALA A 337 12.57 -8.70 -6.65
N HIS A 338 11.72 -8.27 -7.56
CA HIS A 338 11.11 -9.05 -8.64
C HIS A 338 10.80 -8.11 -9.81
N ALA A 339 10.65 -8.66 -11.01
CA ALA A 339 10.19 -7.89 -12.17
C ALA A 339 8.81 -7.30 -11.90
N GLY A 340 8.55 -6.10 -12.42
CA GLY A 340 7.27 -5.41 -12.21
C GLY A 340 7.18 -4.07 -12.89
N THR A 341 6.05 -3.40 -12.71
CA THR A 341 5.80 -2.06 -13.21
C THR A 341 5.78 -1.06 -12.06
N VAL A 342 6.48 0.05 -12.21
CA VAL A 342 6.51 1.13 -11.21
C VAL A 342 5.12 1.78 -11.14
N THR A 343 4.49 1.75 -9.95
CA THR A 343 3.19 2.36 -9.68
C THR A 343 3.29 3.64 -8.86
N PHE A 344 4.41 3.84 -8.15
CA PHE A 344 4.70 5.04 -7.40
C PHE A 344 6.21 5.31 -7.41
N ALA A 345 6.61 6.57 -7.56
CA ALA A 345 8.02 7.00 -7.55
C ALA A 345 8.10 8.48 -7.16
N ALA A 346 7.91 8.77 -5.85
CA ALA A 346 7.82 10.14 -5.35
C ALA A 346 8.03 10.19 -3.82
N ASN A 347 7.76 11.34 -3.19
CA ASN A 347 7.73 11.45 -1.74
C ASN A 347 6.48 10.77 -1.16
N GLY A 348 6.68 9.71 -0.38
CA GLY A 348 5.66 8.94 0.34
C GLY A 348 5.43 9.40 1.79
N GLY A 349 5.75 10.64 2.13
CA GLY A 349 5.59 11.16 3.49
C GLY A 349 6.59 10.55 4.45
N GLY A 350 6.15 9.83 5.47
CA GLY A 350 7.02 9.16 6.42
C GLY A 350 7.89 8.06 5.80
N TYR A 351 7.49 7.47 4.66
CA TYR A 351 8.36 6.61 3.85
C TYR A 351 9.53 7.36 3.20
N GLY A 352 9.50 8.70 3.23
CA GLY A 352 10.45 9.53 2.49
C GLY A 352 10.26 9.38 0.98
N ASN A 353 11.35 9.46 0.22
CA ASN A 353 11.30 9.10 -1.19
C ASN A 353 11.11 7.59 -1.32
N GLU A 354 10.08 7.18 -2.07
CA GLU A 354 9.59 5.81 -2.15
C GLU A 354 9.41 5.39 -3.61
N VAL A 355 9.70 4.12 -3.88
CA VAL A 355 9.30 3.43 -5.11
C VAL A 355 8.39 2.27 -4.75
N VAL A 356 7.27 2.12 -5.48
CA VAL A 356 6.39 0.95 -5.37
C VAL A 356 6.30 0.26 -6.74
N LEU A 357 6.47 -1.07 -6.73
CA LEU A 357 6.33 -1.92 -7.91
C LEU A 357 5.08 -2.79 -7.80
N ASP A 358 4.29 -2.85 -8.85
CA ASP A 358 3.33 -3.94 -9.06
C ASP A 358 4.08 -5.11 -9.73
N ASN A 359 4.24 -6.21 -9.00
CA ASN A 359 4.95 -7.41 -9.45
C ASN A 359 4.00 -8.46 -10.07
N GLY A 360 2.71 -8.09 -10.23
CA GLY A 360 1.68 -8.98 -10.77
C GLY A 360 1.11 -9.98 -9.77
N GLY A 361 -0.01 -10.61 -10.11
CA GLY A 361 -0.64 -11.62 -9.26
C GLY A 361 -1.14 -11.11 -7.89
N GLY A 362 -1.39 -9.82 -7.75
CA GLY A 362 -1.74 -9.18 -6.49
C GLY A 362 -0.57 -8.97 -5.54
N ILE A 363 0.67 -9.12 -6.03
CA ILE A 363 1.89 -8.87 -5.26
C ILE A 363 2.45 -7.51 -5.62
N SER A 364 2.86 -6.73 -4.63
CA SER A 364 3.64 -5.52 -4.82
C SER A 364 4.78 -5.43 -3.80
N THR A 365 5.83 -4.66 -4.16
CA THR A 365 6.97 -4.38 -3.29
C THR A 365 7.17 -2.88 -3.17
N ALA A 366 7.51 -2.40 -1.96
CA ALA A 366 7.77 -1.00 -1.70
C ALA A 366 9.17 -0.80 -1.12
N TYR A 367 9.79 0.31 -1.48
CA TYR A 367 11.19 0.65 -1.19
C TYR A 367 11.24 2.08 -0.69
N GLY A 368 11.39 2.28 0.62
CA GLY A 368 11.37 3.58 1.28
C GLY A 368 12.74 4.12 1.67
N HIS A 369 12.75 5.34 2.19
CA HIS A 369 13.88 6.12 2.68
C HIS A 369 14.99 6.36 1.65
N ILE A 370 14.62 6.42 0.37
CA ILE A 370 15.53 6.70 -0.75
C ILE A 370 16.14 8.09 -0.59
N VAL A 371 17.42 8.24 -0.90
CA VAL A 371 18.12 9.54 -0.86
C VAL A 371 17.51 10.54 -1.85
N ASP A 372 17.58 11.82 -1.57
CA ASP A 372 17.14 12.87 -2.49
C ASP A 372 17.86 12.77 -3.83
N GLY A 373 17.06 12.78 -4.93
CA GLY A 373 17.55 12.51 -6.28
C GLY A 373 18.02 11.07 -6.52
N GLY A 374 17.74 10.15 -5.61
CA GLY A 374 18.16 8.76 -5.67
C GLY A 374 17.17 7.81 -6.34
N ILE A 375 15.96 8.25 -6.71
CA ILE A 375 15.03 7.48 -7.54
C ILE A 375 15.55 7.46 -8.98
N LEU A 376 15.65 6.27 -9.58
CA LEU A 376 16.24 6.06 -10.91
C LEU A 376 15.24 5.55 -11.94
N VAL A 377 13.96 5.45 -11.54
CA VAL A 377 12.86 4.92 -12.36
C VAL A 377 11.67 5.87 -12.33
N SER A 378 10.74 5.70 -13.26
CA SER A 378 9.55 6.54 -13.39
C SER A 378 8.28 5.69 -13.34
N VAL A 379 7.15 6.28 -12.93
CA VAL A 379 5.84 5.61 -12.95
C VAL A 379 5.51 5.12 -14.37
N GLY A 380 4.98 3.90 -14.44
CA GLY A 380 4.69 3.21 -15.69
C GLY A 380 5.89 2.46 -16.31
N GLN A 381 7.12 2.66 -15.80
CA GLN A 381 8.29 1.93 -16.25
C GLN A 381 8.24 0.48 -15.80
N HIS A 382 8.49 -0.46 -16.72
CA HIS A 382 8.76 -1.85 -16.38
C HIS A 382 10.21 -2.03 -15.96
N VAL A 383 10.44 -2.80 -14.90
CA VAL A 383 11.77 -3.11 -14.39
C VAL A 383 11.95 -4.62 -14.25
N GLU A 384 13.17 -5.09 -14.49
CA GLU A 384 13.53 -6.49 -14.33
C GLU A 384 13.95 -6.79 -12.89
N ALA A 385 13.83 -8.05 -12.44
CA ALA A 385 14.35 -8.48 -11.15
C ALA A 385 15.86 -8.24 -11.08
N GLY A 386 16.34 -7.59 -10.01
CA GLY A 386 17.75 -7.22 -9.84
C GLY A 386 18.16 -5.94 -10.59
N GLN A 387 17.26 -5.28 -11.31
CA GLN A 387 17.52 -3.94 -11.85
C GLN A 387 17.66 -2.94 -10.71
N GLN A 388 18.68 -2.08 -10.78
CA GLN A 388 18.80 -0.98 -9.84
C GLN A 388 17.69 0.05 -10.08
N ILE A 389 16.90 0.33 -9.04
CA ILE A 389 15.75 1.25 -9.10
C ILE A 389 15.97 2.53 -8.29
N ALA A 390 16.86 2.48 -7.27
CA ALA A 390 17.11 3.62 -6.42
C ALA A 390 18.45 3.51 -5.67
N LYS A 391 18.68 4.44 -4.72
CA LYS A 391 19.83 4.48 -3.82
C LYS A 391 19.38 4.71 -2.37
N ILE A 392 20.01 4.00 -1.44
CA ILE A 392 19.77 4.09 0.00
C ILE A 392 19.96 5.52 0.50
N GLY A 393 19.05 5.97 1.33
CA GLY A 393 19.09 7.26 2.02
C GLY A 393 18.51 7.21 3.43
N SER A 394 18.03 8.35 3.90
CA SER A 394 17.40 8.54 5.20
C SER A 394 16.33 9.64 5.14
N THR A 395 15.58 9.71 4.04
CA THR A 395 14.46 10.66 3.88
C THR A 395 13.24 10.18 4.66
N GLY A 396 12.29 11.06 4.94
CA GLY A 396 11.09 10.73 5.72
C GLY A 396 11.37 10.48 7.21
N TRP A 397 10.59 9.58 7.83
CA TRP A 397 10.72 9.23 9.25
C TRP A 397 11.79 8.17 9.46
N SER A 398 13.04 8.56 9.28
CA SER A 398 14.19 7.70 9.36
C SER A 398 15.22 8.24 10.33
N THR A 399 15.87 7.38 11.11
CA THR A 399 16.93 7.74 12.05
C THR A 399 18.34 7.53 11.52
N GLY A 400 18.47 7.02 10.29
CA GLY A 400 19.75 6.75 9.64
C GLY A 400 19.58 6.01 8.31
N CYS A 401 20.66 5.87 7.53
CA CYS A 401 20.60 5.24 6.22
C CYS A 401 20.21 3.77 6.30
N HIS A 402 19.07 3.42 5.70
CA HIS A 402 18.58 2.06 5.54
C HIS A 402 17.57 1.98 4.38
N LEU A 403 17.27 0.78 3.92
CA LEU A 403 16.12 0.48 3.08
C LEU A 403 14.99 0.00 3.98
N HIS A 404 13.86 0.69 3.98
CA HIS A 404 12.60 0.12 4.41
C HIS A 404 12.01 -0.67 3.25
N PHE A 405 11.88 -1.98 3.40
CA PHE A 405 11.41 -2.90 2.36
C PHE A 405 10.12 -3.57 2.78
N GLU A 406 9.10 -3.44 1.94
CA GLU A 406 7.81 -4.11 2.15
C GLU A 406 7.50 -5.12 1.04
N THR A 407 6.81 -6.17 1.43
CA THR A 407 6.09 -7.08 0.53
C THR A 407 4.61 -6.98 0.84
N ARG A 408 3.80 -6.81 -0.19
CA ARG A 408 2.35 -6.65 -0.05
C ARG A 408 1.63 -7.70 -0.88
N VAL A 409 0.55 -8.24 -0.34
CA VAL A 409 -0.33 -9.19 -1.03
C VAL A 409 -1.74 -8.59 -1.06
N ASN A 410 -2.27 -8.38 -2.25
CA ASN A 410 -3.54 -7.69 -2.48
C ASN A 410 -3.61 -6.31 -1.77
N GLY A 411 -2.48 -5.58 -1.81
CA GLY A 411 -2.34 -4.25 -1.22
C GLY A 411 -1.98 -4.24 0.28
N SER A 412 -2.08 -5.35 0.98
CA SER A 412 -1.79 -5.44 2.43
C SER A 412 -0.35 -5.85 2.67
N ALA A 413 0.33 -5.15 3.57
CA ALA A 413 1.68 -5.50 4.00
C ALA A 413 1.71 -6.88 4.69
N VAL A 414 2.65 -7.71 4.30
CA VAL A 414 2.94 -9.01 4.92
C VAL A 414 4.40 -9.05 5.34
N ASP A 415 4.73 -9.87 6.34
CA ASP A 415 6.12 -10.00 6.81
C ASP A 415 7.06 -10.40 5.66
N PRO A 416 8.03 -9.54 5.28
CA PRO A 416 8.94 -9.81 4.18
C PRO A 416 9.87 -10.99 4.44
N VAL A 417 10.21 -11.32 5.70
CA VAL A 417 11.15 -12.39 6.01
C VAL A 417 10.61 -13.75 5.58
N PRO A 418 9.45 -14.25 6.06
CA PRO A 418 8.89 -15.50 5.58
C PRO A 418 8.42 -15.42 4.12
N PHE A 419 7.95 -14.25 3.65
CA PHE A 419 7.54 -14.07 2.27
C PHE A 419 8.70 -14.32 1.28
N MET A 420 9.85 -13.71 1.53
CA MET A 420 11.06 -13.86 0.69
C MET A 420 11.71 -15.22 0.88
N ALA A 421 11.71 -15.75 2.12
CA ALA A 421 12.25 -17.10 2.41
C ALA A 421 11.51 -18.21 1.64
N ALA A 422 10.17 -18.11 1.52
CA ALA A 422 9.37 -19.03 0.70
C ALA A 422 9.72 -18.98 -0.80
N ARG A 423 10.43 -17.95 -1.24
CA ARG A 423 10.93 -17.74 -2.60
C ARG A 423 12.44 -17.97 -2.74
N GLY A 424 13.05 -18.50 -1.69
CA GLY A 424 14.48 -18.84 -1.66
C GLY A 424 15.41 -17.64 -1.46
N ILE A 425 14.91 -16.52 -0.94
CA ILE A 425 15.68 -15.29 -0.67
C ILE A 425 15.72 -15.03 0.84
N SER A 426 16.91 -14.83 1.39
CA SER A 426 17.11 -14.34 2.76
C SER A 426 17.25 -12.81 2.73
N VAL A 427 16.43 -12.12 3.49
CA VAL A 427 16.47 -10.66 3.66
C VAL A 427 16.96 -10.28 5.05
#